data_8da0f974b127ec046a2df14228c03276
#
_entry.id   8da0f974b127ec046a2df14228c03276
#
_cell.length_a   1.000
_cell.length_b   1.000
_cell.length_c   1.000
_cell.angle_alpha   90.00
_cell.angle_beta   90.00
_cell.angle_gamma   90.00
#
_symmetry.space_group_name_H-M   'P 1'
#
loop_
_entity.id
_entity.type
_entity.pdbx_description
1 polymer ?
#
loop_
_entity_poly.entity_id
_entity_poly.type
_entity_poly.pdbx_seq_one_letter_code
_entity_poly.pdbx_strand_id
1 'polypeptide(L)'
;DMDLIVSMEGFNGNVRTYIEDTFEPNEIFHNGNAYSFDYKELQIDFITVSPEDYGSNYHYLAFNDLGNFIGRIAQSMGLKYGQEGLWYNHFHNDQKVGKIMISKDYPKIFDFLGLNYARWIEGFDSLEDIFEYIIQSPNFDSEMYEMKNLNKINRERNLKRKSYMSFLDYIAENAPNITGPDHNKPKILKEASIFFECNVFTEIKRFEYHDAERAYASAKFNGGMVMDKYGLKGQALGVAMKNFKGLVISHMGITESYHQY
;
A
#
# COMPACT_ATOMS: atom_id res chain seq x y z
N ASP A 1 22.53 6.24 3.48
CA ASP A 1 21.38 6.43 4.37
C ASP A 1 21.14 5.17 5.19
N MET A 2 20.49 5.34 6.34
CA MET A 2 20.14 4.26 7.25
C MET A 2 18.66 4.42 7.66
N ASP A 3 17.82 3.48 7.25
CA ASP A 3 16.41 3.42 7.62
C ASP A 3 16.24 2.67 8.95
N LEU A 4 15.61 3.30 9.92
CA LEU A 4 15.31 2.72 11.23
C LEU A 4 13.81 2.75 11.49
N ILE A 5 13.21 1.59 11.68
CA ILE A 5 11.81 1.48 12.07
C ILE A 5 11.73 1.66 13.58
N VAL A 6 11.02 2.70 14.00
CA VAL A 6 10.92 3.11 15.41
C VAL A 6 9.50 2.85 15.91
N SER A 7 9.36 1.86 16.80
CA SER A 7 8.08 1.63 17.49
C SER A 7 7.77 2.79 18.44
N MET A 8 6.56 3.30 18.36
CA MET A 8 6.08 4.36 19.25
C MET A 8 5.49 3.84 20.56
N GLU A 9 5.73 2.56 20.88
CA GLU A 9 5.27 1.95 22.13
C GLU A 9 5.86 2.67 23.34
N GLY A 10 5.01 3.18 24.23
CA GLY A 10 5.42 3.89 25.44
C GLY A 10 6.04 5.28 25.21
N PHE A 11 6.18 5.74 23.97
CA PHE A 11 6.72 7.06 23.69
C PHE A 11 5.61 8.13 23.73
N ASN A 12 5.71 9.06 24.67
CA ASN A 12 4.73 10.14 24.89
C ASN A 12 5.26 11.54 24.51
N GLY A 13 6.42 11.60 23.88
CA GLY A 13 7.09 12.85 23.52
C GLY A 13 6.83 13.30 22.08
N ASN A 14 7.46 14.41 21.70
CA ASN A 14 7.54 14.86 20.33
C ASN A 14 8.79 14.27 19.67
N VAL A 15 8.63 13.52 18.57
CA VAL A 15 9.75 12.84 17.90
C VAL A 15 10.78 13.82 17.38
N ARG A 16 10.38 14.97 16.84
CA ARG A 16 11.30 16.01 16.35
C ARG A 16 12.16 16.54 17.50
N THR A 17 11.54 16.90 18.64
CA THR A 17 12.27 17.38 19.82
C THR A 17 13.22 16.32 20.34
N TYR A 18 12.80 15.05 20.37
CA TYR A 18 13.69 13.95 20.78
C TYR A 18 14.91 13.83 19.84
N ILE A 19 14.73 13.97 18.52
CA ILE A 19 15.83 13.95 17.55
C ILE A 19 16.75 15.16 17.77
N GLU A 20 16.18 16.37 17.92
CA GLU A 20 16.94 17.60 18.18
C GLU A 20 17.80 17.49 19.44
N ASP A 21 17.22 17.04 20.53
CA ASP A 21 17.90 16.94 21.84
C ASP A 21 18.93 15.79 21.90
N THR A 22 18.73 14.72 21.13
CA THR A 22 19.56 13.50 21.23
C THR A 22 20.68 13.45 20.19
N PHE A 23 20.42 13.89 18.97
CA PHE A 23 21.33 13.76 17.83
C PHE A 23 21.94 15.08 17.38
N GLU A 24 21.37 16.21 17.81
CA GLU A 24 21.81 17.58 17.45
C GLU A 24 22.04 17.76 15.93
N PRO A 25 21.08 17.33 15.07
CA PRO A 25 21.26 17.39 13.63
C PRO A 25 21.26 18.84 13.12
N ASN A 26 21.89 19.08 11.97
CA ASN A 26 21.84 20.39 11.31
C ASN A 26 20.46 20.65 10.69
N GLU A 27 19.78 19.60 10.19
CA GLU A 27 18.50 19.70 9.55
C GLU A 27 17.62 18.46 9.80
N ILE A 28 16.30 18.66 9.91
CA ILE A 28 15.30 17.58 10.01
C ILE A 28 14.21 17.79 8.95
N PHE A 29 14.10 16.85 8.03
CA PHE A 29 12.97 16.74 7.12
C PHE A 29 11.91 15.82 7.71
N HIS A 30 10.63 16.20 7.61
CA HIS A 30 9.51 15.40 8.07
C HIS A 30 8.49 15.21 6.94
N ASN A 31 8.20 13.95 6.64
CA ASN A 31 7.20 13.57 5.64
C ASN A 31 6.39 12.35 6.12
N GLY A 32 5.12 12.59 6.46
CA GLY A 32 4.26 11.53 6.98
C GLY A 32 4.75 11.00 8.33
N ASN A 33 5.16 9.74 8.39
CA ASN A 33 5.72 9.10 9.57
C ASN A 33 7.27 8.99 9.53
N ALA A 34 7.91 9.58 8.52
CA ALA A 34 9.36 9.55 8.37
C ALA A 34 9.99 10.89 8.77
N TYR A 35 11.05 10.82 9.57
CA TYR A 35 11.92 11.92 9.95
C TYR A 35 13.33 11.63 9.45
N SER A 36 13.78 12.39 8.46
CA SER A 36 15.13 12.30 7.91
C SER A 36 16.02 13.37 8.50
N PHE A 37 17.18 13.00 9.02
CA PHE A 37 18.13 13.93 9.62
C PHE A 37 19.57 13.45 9.43
N ASP A 38 20.51 14.38 9.57
CA ASP A 38 21.93 14.08 9.48
C ASP A 38 22.52 13.73 10.86
N TYR A 39 23.33 12.69 10.89
CA TYR A 39 24.11 12.31 12.08
C TYR A 39 25.47 11.74 11.67
N LYS A 40 26.55 12.39 12.07
CA LYS A 40 27.94 11.96 11.77
C LYS A 40 28.17 11.64 10.28
N GLU A 41 27.80 12.57 9.41
CA GLU A 41 27.92 12.46 7.94
C GLU A 41 27.02 11.38 7.29
N LEU A 42 26.12 10.76 8.05
CA LEU A 42 25.16 9.79 7.55
C LEU A 42 23.74 10.38 7.63
N GLN A 43 22.94 10.15 6.59
CA GLN A 43 21.50 10.39 6.68
C GLN A 43 20.85 9.24 7.44
N ILE A 44 20.07 9.58 8.47
CA ILE A 44 19.24 8.65 9.23
C ILE A 44 17.77 8.95 8.95
N ASP A 45 17.01 7.92 8.64
CA ASP A 45 15.57 8.00 8.46
C ASP A 45 14.86 7.23 9.60
N PHE A 46 14.22 7.96 10.52
CA PHE A 46 13.33 7.37 11.52
C PHE A 46 11.94 7.20 10.92
N ILE A 47 11.52 5.97 10.73
CA ILE A 47 10.18 5.60 10.26
C ILE A 47 9.37 5.19 11.49
N THR A 48 8.58 6.14 12.01
CA THR A 48 7.79 5.94 13.23
C THR A 48 6.53 5.14 12.93
N VAL A 49 6.27 4.11 13.71
CA VAL A 49 5.14 3.20 13.51
C VAL A 49 4.46 2.85 14.83
N SER A 50 3.17 2.52 14.77
CA SER A 50 2.47 1.90 15.88
C SER A 50 3.05 0.51 16.18
N PRO A 51 2.93 -0.02 17.40
CA PRO A 51 3.37 -1.38 17.73
C PRO A 51 2.76 -2.43 16.81
N GLU A 52 1.48 -2.25 16.43
CA GLU A 52 0.74 -3.18 15.56
C GLU A 52 1.26 -3.16 14.12
N ASP A 53 1.85 -2.05 13.67
CA ASP A 53 2.36 -1.88 12.31
C ASP A 53 3.88 -2.12 12.19
N TYR A 54 4.57 -2.36 13.32
CA TYR A 54 6.02 -2.59 13.33
C TYR A 54 6.40 -3.77 12.43
N GLY A 55 5.75 -4.92 12.62
CA GLY A 55 6.03 -6.13 11.85
C GLY A 55 5.82 -5.91 10.34
N SER A 56 4.75 -5.19 9.96
CA SER A 56 4.46 -4.94 8.54
C SER A 56 5.47 -4.01 7.88
N ASN A 57 5.85 -2.96 8.56
CA ASN A 57 6.89 -2.07 8.07
C ASN A 57 8.23 -2.78 7.95
N TYR A 58 8.60 -3.59 8.94
CA TYR A 58 9.83 -4.38 8.91
C TYR A 58 9.89 -5.31 7.69
N HIS A 59 8.83 -6.09 7.45
CA HIS A 59 8.80 -7.03 6.32
C HIS A 59 8.83 -6.34 4.95
N TYR A 60 8.32 -5.12 4.86
CA TYR A 60 8.32 -4.39 3.60
C TYR A 60 9.61 -3.62 3.34
N LEU A 61 10.22 -3.05 4.38
CA LEU A 61 11.38 -2.17 4.27
C LEU A 61 12.72 -2.89 4.42
N ALA A 62 12.73 -4.11 5.00
CA ALA A 62 13.93 -4.90 5.10
C ALA A 62 14.49 -5.29 3.73
N PHE A 63 15.83 -5.40 3.67
CA PHE A 63 16.56 -5.90 2.51
C PHE A 63 16.40 -5.07 1.23
N ASN A 64 16.69 -3.76 1.33
CA ASN A 64 16.75 -2.87 0.16
C ASN A 64 15.40 -2.77 -0.58
N ASP A 65 15.38 -3.03 -1.90
CA ASP A 65 14.18 -2.97 -2.73
C ASP A 65 13.35 -4.28 -2.74
N LEU A 66 13.66 -5.26 -1.89
CA LEU A 66 12.96 -6.55 -1.87
C LEU A 66 11.45 -6.40 -1.75
N GLY A 67 10.98 -5.54 -0.84
CA GLY A 67 9.54 -5.26 -0.69
C GLY A 67 8.89 -4.71 -1.98
N ASN A 68 9.62 -3.91 -2.75
CA ASN A 68 9.18 -3.41 -4.06
C ASN A 68 9.08 -4.56 -5.09
N PHE A 69 10.04 -5.48 -5.10
CA PHE A 69 10.04 -6.65 -6.00
C PHE A 69 8.89 -7.60 -5.67
N ILE A 70 8.67 -7.92 -4.39
CA ILE A 70 7.51 -8.72 -3.92
C ILE A 70 6.19 -8.02 -4.29
N GLY A 71 6.15 -6.69 -4.17
CA GLY A 71 4.98 -5.89 -4.57
C GLY A 71 4.62 -6.05 -6.05
N ARG A 72 5.59 -6.34 -6.93
CA ARG A 72 5.34 -6.62 -8.35
C ARG A 72 4.70 -7.98 -8.55
N ILE A 73 5.17 -9.02 -7.83
CA ILE A 73 4.53 -10.34 -7.83
C ILE A 73 3.07 -10.23 -7.35
N ALA A 74 2.82 -9.60 -6.21
CA ALA A 74 1.46 -9.39 -5.73
C ALA A 74 0.58 -8.65 -6.76
N GLN A 75 1.13 -7.66 -7.47
CA GLN A 75 0.41 -6.90 -8.49
C GLN A 75 0.05 -7.74 -9.72
N SER A 76 0.90 -8.66 -10.18
CA SER A 76 0.58 -9.58 -11.27
C SER A 76 -0.63 -10.46 -10.90
N MET A 77 -0.73 -10.86 -9.65
CA MET A 77 -1.83 -11.62 -9.07
C MET A 77 -3.10 -10.78 -8.80
N GLY A 78 -3.07 -9.46 -9.06
CA GLY A 78 -4.20 -8.55 -8.82
C GLY A 78 -4.31 -8.03 -7.39
N LEU A 79 -3.29 -8.25 -6.58
CA LEU A 79 -3.20 -7.83 -5.18
C LEU A 79 -2.21 -6.69 -4.99
N LYS A 80 -2.08 -6.21 -3.76
CA LYS A 80 -1.09 -5.21 -3.35
C LYS A 80 -0.38 -5.70 -2.10
N TYR A 81 0.94 -5.57 -2.10
CA TYR A 81 1.81 -5.80 -0.95
C TYR A 81 2.57 -4.52 -0.60
N GLY A 82 2.72 -4.21 0.66
CA GLY A 82 3.38 -3.00 1.14
C GLY A 82 3.47 -2.95 2.66
N GLN A 83 3.79 -1.78 3.21
CA GLN A 83 3.96 -1.54 4.65
C GLN A 83 2.76 -1.91 5.53
N GLU A 84 1.59 -2.08 4.96
CA GLU A 84 0.38 -2.44 5.70
C GLU A 84 0.04 -3.95 5.60
N GLY A 85 0.81 -4.74 4.85
CA GLY A 85 0.57 -6.17 4.60
C GLY A 85 0.14 -6.46 3.17
N LEU A 86 -0.80 -7.39 3.00
CA LEU A 86 -1.40 -7.77 1.71
C LEU A 86 -2.84 -7.28 1.65
N TRP A 87 -3.21 -6.60 0.55
CA TRP A 87 -4.58 -6.08 0.38
C TRP A 87 -5.03 -6.12 -1.08
N TYR A 88 -6.33 -5.95 -1.28
CA TYR A 88 -6.99 -5.77 -2.57
C TYR A 88 -7.50 -4.33 -2.70
N ASN A 89 -7.21 -3.68 -3.84
CA ASN A 89 -7.84 -2.42 -4.20
C ASN A 89 -9.07 -2.70 -5.05
N HIS A 90 -10.26 -2.39 -4.51
CA HIS A 90 -11.50 -2.54 -5.25
C HIS A 90 -11.78 -1.30 -6.10
N PHE A 91 -12.06 -1.55 -7.38
CA PHE A 91 -12.44 -0.52 -8.34
C PHE A 91 -13.87 -0.77 -8.81
N HIS A 92 -14.65 0.30 -8.89
CA HIS A 92 -15.99 0.32 -9.47
C HIS A 92 -16.06 1.47 -10.48
N ASN A 93 -16.51 1.22 -11.71
CA ASN A 93 -16.51 2.20 -12.80
C ASN A 93 -15.15 2.93 -12.97
N ASP A 94 -14.06 2.18 -12.99
CA ASP A 94 -12.66 2.65 -13.11
C ASP A 94 -12.19 3.57 -11.98
N GLN A 95 -12.99 3.74 -10.93
CA GLN A 95 -12.61 4.49 -9.73
C GLN A 95 -12.29 3.54 -8.58
N LYS A 96 -11.20 3.83 -7.85
CA LYS A 96 -10.89 3.09 -6.62
C LYS A 96 -11.91 3.47 -5.55
N VAL A 97 -12.78 2.55 -5.19
CA VAL A 97 -13.84 2.75 -4.19
C VAL A 97 -13.48 2.18 -2.82
N GLY A 98 -12.53 1.27 -2.74
CA GLY A 98 -12.14 0.67 -1.48
C GLY A 98 -10.74 0.07 -1.47
N LYS A 99 -10.23 -0.14 -0.25
CA LYS A 99 -9.05 -0.93 0.08
C LYS A 99 -9.49 -1.99 1.09
N ILE A 100 -9.29 -3.24 0.75
CA ILE A 100 -9.70 -4.39 1.55
C ILE A 100 -8.45 -5.11 2.03
N MET A 101 -8.20 -5.10 3.33
CA MET A 101 -7.09 -5.83 3.92
C MET A 101 -7.36 -7.34 3.81
N ILE A 102 -6.39 -8.08 3.29
CA ILE A 102 -6.44 -9.53 3.17
C ILE A 102 -5.71 -10.16 4.35
N SER A 103 -4.46 -9.76 4.61
CA SER A 103 -3.68 -10.34 5.69
C SER A 103 -2.52 -9.44 6.13
N LYS A 104 -2.13 -9.59 7.40
CA LYS A 104 -0.84 -9.13 7.98
C LYS A 104 0.00 -10.32 8.47
N ASP A 105 -0.40 -11.56 8.18
CA ASP A 105 0.34 -12.78 8.51
C ASP A 105 1.42 -13.03 7.43
N TYR A 106 2.65 -12.61 7.70
CA TYR A 106 3.73 -12.62 6.70
C TYR A 106 4.14 -14.01 6.25
N PRO A 107 4.29 -15.03 7.12
CA PRO A 107 4.50 -16.40 6.68
C PRO A 107 3.47 -16.85 5.64
N LYS A 108 2.18 -16.62 5.90
CA LYS A 108 1.11 -16.94 4.95
C LYS A 108 1.13 -16.07 3.69
N ILE A 109 1.46 -14.79 3.82
CA ILE A 109 1.57 -13.88 2.65
C ILE A 109 2.66 -14.38 1.70
N PHE A 110 3.84 -14.72 2.23
CA PHE A 110 4.96 -15.21 1.43
C PHE A 110 4.62 -16.55 0.77
N ASP A 111 4.03 -17.48 1.51
CA ASP A 111 3.57 -18.77 0.97
C ASP A 111 2.56 -18.55 -0.17
N PHE A 112 1.54 -17.72 0.02
CA PHE A 112 0.55 -17.40 -1.00
C PHE A 112 1.15 -16.74 -2.26
N LEU A 113 2.18 -15.90 -2.09
CA LEU A 113 2.90 -15.26 -3.19
C LEU A 113 3.96 -16.18 -3.83
N GLY A 114 4.11 -17.42 -3.33
CA GLY A 114 5.11 -18.37 -3.82
C GLY A 114 6.54 -18.02 -3.42
N LEU A 115 6.74 -17.45 -2.25
CA LEU A 115 8.02 -17.03 -1.72
C LEU A 115 8.40 -17.85 -0.48
N ASN A 116 9.69 -18.20 -0.34
CA ASN A 116 10.20 -18.96 0.79
C ASN A 116 10.43 -18.05 2.01
N TYR A 117 9.50 -18.06 2.98
CA TYR A 117 9.60 -17.24 4.19
C TYR A 117 10.79 -17.62 5.08
N ALA A 118 11.15 -18.92 5.16
CA ALA A 118 12.31 -19.35 5.96
C ALA A 118 13.61 -18.74 5.40
N ARG A 119 13.79 -18.75 4.07
CA ARG A 119 14.94 -18.10 3.42
C ARG A 119 14.96 -16.58 3.66
N TRP A 120 13.78 -15.93 3.69
CA TRP A 120 13.68 -14.52 4.03
C TRP A 120 14.15 -14.23 5.47
N ILE A 121 13.81 -15.10 6.43
CA ILE A 121 14.25 -14.96 7.85
C ILE A 121 15.77 -15.13 8.01
N GLU A 122 16.40 -15.98 7.21
CA GLU A 122 17.87 -16.15 7.21
C GLU A 122 18.59 -14.85 6.82
N GLY A 123 17.92 -13.97 6.06
CA GLY A 123 18.49 -12.75 5.54
C GLY A 123 19.26 -12.93 4.23
N PHE A 124 19.86 -11.87 3.74
CA PHE A 124 20.57 -11.82 2.46
C PHE A 124 21.89 -11.10 2.63
N ASP A 125 22.99 -11.69 2.13
CA ASP A 125 24.33 -11.15 2.26
C ASP A 125 24.68 -10.19 1.11
N SER A 126 23.97 -10.29 -0.02
CA SER A 126 24.22 -9.49 -1.22
C SER A 126 22.92 -9.09 -1.94
N LEU A 127 23.03 -8.17 -2.90
CA LEU A 127 21.91 -7.85 -3.80
C LEU A 127 21.58 -9.02 -4.72
N GLU A 128 22.59 -9.77 -5.14
CA GLU A 128 22.44 -10.94 -5.98
C GLU A 128 21.62 -12.02 -5.28
N ASP A 129 21.82 -12.24 -3.97
CA ASP A 129 21.01 -13.18 -3.18
C ASP A 129 19.53 -12.77 -3.17
N ILE A 130 19.25 -11.44 -3.06
CA ILE A 130 17.90 -10.89 -3.14
C ILE A 130 17.30 -11.14 -4.53
N PHE A 131 18.09 -10.94 -5.58
CA PHE A 131 17.63 -11.11 -6.95
C PHE A 131 17.34 -12.59 -7.26
N GLU A 132 18.22 -13.48 -6.84
CA GLU A 132 18.02 -14.92 -6.96
C GLU A 132 16.76 -15.38 -6.21
N TYR A 133 16.56 -14.89 -5.00
CA TYR A 133 15.36 -15.18 -4.21
C TYR A 133 14.06 -14.82 -4.95
N ILE A 134 14.02 -13.68 -5.63
CA ILE A 134 12.85 -13.22 -6.37
C ILE A 134 12.62 -14.05 -7.63
N ILE A 135 13.66 -14.35 -8.41
CA ILE A 135 13.51 -15.10 -9.67
C ILE A 135 13.14 -16.57 -9.44
N GLN A 136 13.41 -17.12 -8.26
CA GLN A 136 13.01 -18.48 -7.88
C GLN A 136 11.50 -18.61 -7.56
N SER A 137 10.76 -17.49 -7.42
CA SER A 137 9.33 -17.57 -7.21
C SER A 137 8.61 -18.18 -8.43
N PRO A 138 7.70 -19.14 -8.25
CA PRO A 138 6.88 -19.68 -9.34
C PRO A 138 5.96 -18.63 -9.99
N ASN A 139 5.77 -17.49 -9.33
CA ASN A 139 5.00 -16.38 -9.83
C ASN A 139 5.87 -15.27 -10.46
N PHE A 140 7.18 -15.54 -10.62
CA PHE A 140 8.09 -14.60 -11.28
C PHE A 140 7.80 -14.55 -12.78
N ASP A 141 7.83 -13.34 -13.33
CA ASP A 141 7.77 -13.05 -14.76
C ASP A 141 8.73 -11.91 -15.05
N SER A 142 9.68 -12.12 -15.96
CA SER A 142 10.70 -11.12 -16.28
C SER A 142 10.11 -9.82 -16.80
N GLU A 143 9.05 -9.89 -17.60
CA GLU A 143 8.42 -8.71 -18.19
C GLU A 143 7.74 -7.80 -17.15
N MET A 144 7.30 -8.36 -15.99
CA MET A 144 6.61 -7.53 -14.99
C MET A 144 7.51 -6.45 -14.39
N TYR A 145 8.82 -6.60 -14.45
CA TYR A 145 9.81 -5.64 -13.92
C TYR A 145 10.28 -4.63 -14.97
N GLU A 146 10.10 -4.90 -16.26
CA GLU A 146 10.53 -3.99 -17.32
C GLU A 146 9.90 -2.60 -17.21
N MET A 147 10.69 -1.58 -17.46
CA MET A 147 10.26 -0.18 -17.36
C MET A 147 9.04 0.17 -18.23
N LYS A 148 8.90 -0.47 -19.41
CA LYS A 148 7.75 -0.25 -20.31
C LYS A 148 6.42 -0.69 -19.70
N ASN A 149 6.45 -1.69 -18.78
CA ASN A 149 5.29 -2.26 -18.12
C ASN A 149 4.95 -1.58 -16.77
N LEU A 150 5.71 -0.54 -16.39
CA LEU A 150 5.46 0.27 -15.22
C LEU A 150 4.60 1.50 -15.55
N ASN A 151 3.72 1.90 -14.61
CA ASN A 151 3.09 3.21 -14.71
C ASN A 151 4.14 4.34 -14.58
N LYS A 152 3.76 5.57 -14.99
CA LYS A 152 4.67 6.72 -15.02
C LYS A 152 5.38 6.96 -13.68
N ILE A 153 4.62 6.95 -12.57
CA ILE A 153 5.16 7.24 -11.23
C ILE A 153 6.19 6.19 -10.80
N ASN A 154 5.88 4.90 -10.98
CA ASN A 154 6.79 3.82 -10.64
C ASN A 154 8.03 3.82 -11.54
N ARG A 155 7.88 4.15 -12.82
CA ARG A 155 8.99 4.28 -13.76
C ARG A 155 9.97 5.38 -13.33
N GLU A 156 9.46 6.57 -13.05
CA GLU A 156 10.28 7.71 -12.61
C GLU A 156 11.00 7.43 -11.27
N ARG A 157 10.33 6.72 -10.37
CA ARG A 157 10.91 6.31 -9.08
C ARG A 157 12.00 5.26 -9.27
N ASN A 158 11.72 4.22 -10.04
CA ASN A 158 12.63 3.08 -10.18
C ASN A 158 13.86 3.39 -11.04
N LEU A 159 13.76 4.33 -12.00
CA LEU A 159 14.93 4.85 -12.74
C LEU A 159 16.00 5.47 -11.84
N LYS A 160 15.62 5.96 -10.65
CA LYS A 160 16.54 6.56 -9.68
C LYS A 160 17.12 5.55 -8.69
N ARG A 161 16.64 4.30 -8.70
CA ARG A 161 17.03 3.26 -7.74
C ARG A 161 18.08 2.35 -8.36
N LYS A 162 19.30 2.44 -7.86
CA LYS A 162 20.42 1.61 -8.34
C LYS A 162 20.11 0.11 -8.23
N SER A 163 19.56 -0.33 -7.09
CA SER A 163 19.17 -1.72 -6.86
C SER A 163 18.14 -2.22 -7.88
N TYR A 164 17.16 -1.39 -8.26
CA TYR A 164 16.17 -1.76 -9.28
C TYR A 164 16.83 -1.89 -10.67
N MET A 165 17.71 -0.98 -11.03
CA MET A 165 18.43 -1.04 -12.31
C MET A 165 19.36 -2.26 -12.36
N SER A 166 20.12 -2.53 -11.29
CA SER A 166 20.94 -3.75 -11.19
C SER A 166 20.11 -5.03 -11.27
N PHE A 167 18.87 -5.01 -10.75
CA PHE A 167 17.96 -6.15 -10.88
C PHE A 167 17.53 -6.38 -12.33
N LEU A 168 17.28 -5.34 -13.11
CA LEU A 168 16.97 -5.48 -14.54
C LEU A 168 18.16 -6.08 -15.32
N ASP A 169 19.39 -5.63 -15.02
CA ASP A 169 20.58 -6.19 -15.62
C ASP A 169 20.75 -7.68 -15.24
N TYR A 170 20.55 -8.01 -13.98
CA TYR A 170 20.57 -9.39 -13.47
C TYR A 170 19.51 -10.28 -14.16
N ILE A 171 18.28 -9.80 -14.33
CA ILE A 171 17.23 -10.53 -15.07
C ILE A 171 17.66 -10.77 -16.50
N ALA A 172 18.22 -9.77 -17.19
CA ALA A 172 18.64 -9.91 -18.57
C ALA A 172 19.75 -10.98 -18.75
N GLU A 173 20.61 -11.15 -17.76
CA GLU A 173 21.70 -12.12 -17.79
C GLU A 173 21.26 -13.52 -17.32
N ASN A 174 20.48 -13.63 -16.26
CA ASN A 174 20.24 -14.88 -15.53
C ASN A 174 18.83 -15.47 -15.72
N ALA A 175 17.85 -14.64 -16.06
CA ALA A 175 16.44 -15.02 -16.14
C ALA A 175 15.71 -14.38 -17.35
N PRO A 176 16.35 -14.31 -18.55
CA PRO A 176 15.74 -13.67 -19.70
C PRO A 176 14.51 -14.46 -20.16
N ASN A 177 13.44 -13.76 -20.50
CA ASN A 177 12.21 -14.33 -21.08
C ASN A 177 11.50 -15.40 -20.22
N ILE A 178 11.67 -15.37 -18.90
CA ILE A 178 10.83 -16.19 -18.03
C ILE A 178 9.43 -15.60 -18.04
N THR A 179 8.48 -16.42 -18.49
CA THR A 179 7.05 -16.07 -18.48
C THR A 179 6.40 -16.71 -17.26
N GLY A 180 5.87 -15.89 -16.39
CA GLY A 180 5.10 -16.33 -15.23
C GLY A 180 3.71 -16.86 -15.61
N PRO A 181 2.97 -17.40 -14.66
CA PRO A 181 1.61 -17.88 -14.88
C PRO A 181 0.68 -16.74 -15.29
N ASP A 182 -0.25 -17.03 -16.22
CA ASP A 182 -1.34 -16.10 -16.53
C ASP A 182 -2.36 -16.15 -15.38
N HIS A 183 -2.31 -15.13 -14.54
CA HIS A 183 -3.15 -15.03 -13.36
C HIS A 183 -4.56 -14.55 -13.69
N ASN A 184 -5.55 -15.44 -13.55
CA ASN A 184 -6.95 -15.05 -13.51
C ASN A 184 -7.22 -14.31 -12.17
N LYS A 185 -7.15 -12.97 -12.19
CA LYS A 185 -7.25 -12.12 -10.99
C LYS A 185 -8.52 -12.36 -10.15
N PRO A 186 -9.74 -12.53 -10.73
CA PRO A 186 -10.92 -12.93 -9.98
C PRO A 186 -10.78 -14.27 -9.28
N LYS A 187 -10.13 -15.26 -9.91
CA LYS A 187 -9.87 -16.57 -9.30
C LYS A 187 -8.88 -16.44 -8.14
N ILE A 188 -7.78 -15.71 -8.34
CA ILE A 188 -6.79 -15.44 -7.29
C ILE A 188 -7.44 -14.75 -6.08
N LEU A 189 -8.32 -13.77 -6.30
CA LEU A 189 -9.01 -13.09 -5.19
C LEU A 189 -9.90 -14.06 -4.40
N LYS A 190 -10.56 -15.02 -5.07
CA LYS A 190 -11.33 -16.06 -4.42
C LYS A 190 -10.42 -17.01 -3.62
N GLU A 191 -9.30 -17.43 -4.20
CA GLU A 191 -8.31 -18.28 -3.53
C GLU A 191 -7.72 -17.56 -2.31
N ALA A 192 -7.36 -16.28 -2.43
CA ALA A 192 -6.91 -15.46 -1.31
C ALA A 192 -7.95 -15.36 -0.19
N SER A 193 -9.23 -15.14 -0.54
CA SER A 193 -10.31 -15.10 0.44
C SER A 193 -10.44 -16.40 1.25
N ILE A 194 -10.26 -17.54 0.61
CA ILE A 194 -10.30 -18.85 1.24
C ILE A 194 -9.03 -19.10 2.06
N PHE A 195 -7.85 -18.88 1.47
CA PHE A 195 -6.56 -19.15 2.08
C PHE A 195 -6.31 -18.33 3.36
N PHE A 196 -6.70 -17.07 3.34
CA PHE A 196 -6.56 -16.16 4.48
C PHE A 196 -7.81 -16.10 5.39
N GLU A 197 -8.85 -16.84 5.08
CA GLU A 197 -10.12 -16.85 5.82
C GLU A 197 -10.71 -15.44 5.99
N CYS A 198 -10.63 -14.60 4.93
CA CYS A 198 -11.06 -13.21 4.98
C CYS A 198 -12.32 -12.95 4.13
N ASN A 199 -13.14 -12.00 4.59
CA ASN A 199 -14.45 -11.70 3.98
C ASN A 199 -14.37 -10.68 2.83
N VAL A 200 -13.45 -10.87 1.87
CA VAL A 200 -13.20 -9.93 0.77
C VAL A 200 -14.49 -9.59 0.00
N PHE A 201 -15.30 -10.58 -0.33
CA PHE A 201 -16.50 -10.38 -1.15
C PHE A 201 -17.63 -9.63 -0.40
N THR A 202 -17.71 -9.78 0.92
CA THR A 202 -18.62 -9.00 1.76
C THR A 202 -18.19 -7.53 1.76
N GLU A 203 -16.92 -7.27 1.91
CA GLU A 203 -16.37 -5.91 1.86
C GLU A 203 -16.53 -5.26 0.47
N ILE A 204 -16.36 -6.02 -0.62
CA ILE A 204 -16.64 -5.54 -1.98
C ILE A 204 -18.09 -5.05 -2.09
N LYS A 205 -19.06 -5.89 -1.70
CA LYS A 205 -20.49 -5.52 -1.74
C LYS A 205 -20.76 -4.27 -0.90
N ARG A 206 -20.12 -4.16 0.27
CA ARG A 206 -20.25 -2.99 1.13
C ARG A 206 -19.72 -1.71 0.45
N PHE A 207 -18.56 -1.78 -0.21
CA PHE A 207 -18.01 -0.64 -0.93
C PHE A 207 -18.88 -0.24 -2.14
N GLU A 208 -19.36 -1.19 -2.92
CA GLU A 208 -20.25 -0.95 -4.06
C GLU A 208 -21.56 -0.29 -3.61
N TYR A 209 -22.10 -0.75 -2.51
CA TYR A 209 -23.29 -0.15 -1.93
C TYR A 209 -23.05 1.31 -1.49
N HIS A 210 -22.00 1.57 -0.74
CA HIS A 210 -21.67 2.95 -0.33
C HIS A 210 -21.33 3.85 -1.51
N ASP A 211 -20.81 3.30 -2.59
CA ASP A 211 -20.58 4.06 -3.83
C ASP A 211 -21.90 4.41 -4.51
N ALA A 212 -22.82 3.46 -4.60
CA ALA A 212 -24.18 3.69 -5.11
C ALA A 212 -24.95 4.72 -4.26
N GLU A 213 -24.86 4.64 -2.92
CA GLU A 213 -25.44 5.64 -2.02
C GLU A 213 -24.88 7.04 -2.29
N ARG A 214 -23.55 7.15 -2.41
CA ARG A 214 -22.89 8.43 -2.71
C ARG A 214 -23.29 8.99 -4.08
N ALA A 215 -23.40 8.14 -5.08
CA ALA A 215 -23.86 8.52 -6.42
C ALA A 215 -25.29 9.02 -6.39
N TYR A 216 -26.19 8.30 -5.71
CA TYR A 216 -27.58 8.70 -5.55
C TYR A 216 -27.69 10.03 -4.78
N ALA A 217 -27.03 10.16 -3.65
CA ALA A 217 -27.03 11.40 -2.88
C ALA A 217 -26.49 12.60 -3.69
N SER A 218 -25.45 12.37 -4.52
CA SER A 218 -24.88 13.41 -5.38
C SER A 218 -25.79 13.81 -6.54
N ALA A 219 -26.58 12.87 -7.07
CA ALA A 219 -27.59 13.16 -8.09
C ALA A 219 -28.76 13.98 -7.53
N LYS A 220 -29.17 13.70 -6.28
CA LYS A 220 -30.25 14.43 -5.60
C LYS A 220 -29.80 15.75 -4.97
N PHE A 221 -28.54 15.86 -4.62
CA PHE A 221 -27.99 17.00 -3.91
C PHE A 221 -26.51 17.22 -4.27
N ASN A 222 -26.22 18.27 -5.04
CA ASN A 222 -24.88 18.60 -5.49
C ASN A 222 -24.51 20.07 -5.19
N GLY A 223 -23.22 20.39 -5.32
CA GLY A 223 -22.71 21.72 -5.01
C GLY A 223 -23.31 22.83 -5.86
N GLY A 224 -23.67 22.57 -7.11
CA GLY A 224 -24.38 23.51 -7.98
C GLY A 224 -25.73 23.90 -7.38
N MET A 225 -26.54 22.91 -7.00
CA MET A 225 -27.87 23.16 -6.37
C MET A 225 -27.77 23.97 -5.07
N VAL A 226 -26.74 23.73 -4.26
CA VAL A 226 -26.52 24.48 -3.00
C VAL A 226 -26.05 25.90 -3.30
N MET A 227 -25.14 26.05 -4.26
CA MET A 227 -24.66 27.35 -4.69
C MET A 227 -25.80 28.20 -5.27
N ASP A 228 -26.62 27.60 -6.13
CA ASP A 228 -27.77 28.31 -6.76
C ASP A 228 -28.84 28.70 -5.75
N LYS A 229 -29.13 27.83 -4.77
CA LYS A 229 -30.19 28.07 -3.78
C LYS A 229 -29.74 28.94 -2.62
N TYR A 230 -28.50 28.83 -2.15
CA TYR A 230 -28.03 29.47 -0.92
C TYR A 230 -26.89 30.49 -1.15
N GLY A 231 -26.39 30.65 -2.37
CA GLY A 231 -25.31 31.57 -2.72
C GLY A 231 -23.93 31.19 -2.11
N LEU A 232 -23.77 29.99 -1.58
CA LEU A 232 -22.55 29.55 -0.89
C LEU A 232 -21.45 29.21 -1.88
N LYS A 233 -20.20 29.63 -1.59
CA LYS A 233 -19.01 29.36 -2.40
C LYS A 233 -17.82 28.94 -1.52
N GLY A 234 -16.80 28.33 -2.13
CA GLY A 234 -15.54 27.97 -1.47
C GLY A 234 -15.72 27.09 -0.25
N GLN A 235 -15.06 27.42 0.86
CA GLN A 235 -15.08 26.63 2.09
C GLN A 235 -16.48 26.48 2.70
N ALA A 236 -17.29 27.54 2.68
CA ALA A 236 -18.66 27.51 3.19
C ALA A 236 -19.54 26.51 2.44
N LEU A 237 -19.39 26.44 1.10
CA LEU A 237 -20.04 25.43 0.28
C LEU A 237 -19.57 24.01 0.65
N GLY A 238 -18.26 23.82 0.85
CA GLY A 238 -17.70 22.54 1.26
C GLY A 238 -18.27 22.02 2.58
N VAL A 239 -18.36 22.88 3.61
CA VAL A 239 -18.95 22.56 4.91
C VAL A 239 -20.45 22.23 4.77
N ALA A 240 -21.21 23.06 4.05
CA ALA A 240 -22.62 22.81 3.79
C ALA A 240 -22.84 21.49 3.08
N MET A 241 -22.05 21.18 2.03
CA MET A 241 -22.13 19.93 1.29
C MET A 241 -21.86 18.71 2.16
N LYS A 242 -20.87 18.79 3.06
CA LYS A 242 -20.56 17.69 3.99
C LYS A 242 -21.73 17.42 4.95
N ASN A 243 -22.30 18.48 5.54
CA ASN A 243 -23.41 18.37 6.49
C ASN A 243 -24.69 17.86 5.82
N PHE A 244 -25.05 18.42 4.66
CA PHE A 244 -26.27 18.02 3.94
C PHE A 244 -26.19 16.61 3.34
N LYS A 245 -25.02 16.15 2.86
CA LYS A 245 -24.86 14.75 2.40
C LYS A 245 -25.15 13.77 3.53
N GLY A 246 -24.66 14.04 4.73
CA GLY A 246 -24.95 13.23 5.91
C GLY A 246 -26.46 13.18 6.22
N LEU A 247 -27.15 14.31 6.16
CA LEU A 247 -28.59 14.39 6.38
C LEU A 247 -29.40 13.67 5.30
N VAL A 248 -29.03 13.81 4.02
CA VAL A 248 -29.70 13.09 2.91
C VAL A 248 -29.56 11.58 3.08
N ILE A 249 -28.36 11.09 3.39
CA ILE A 249 -28.10 9.66 3.62
C ILE A 249 -28.92 9.17 4.82
N SER A 250 -28.96 9.90 5.94
CA SER A 250 -29.71 9.50 7.13
C SER A 250 -31.24 9.51 6.94
N HIS A 251 -31.78 10.43 6.13
CA HIS A 251 -33.24 10.50 5.85
C HIS A 251 -33.72 9.46 4.84
N MET A 252 -32.82 8.85 4.09
CA MET A 252 -33.20 7.88 3.07
C MET A 252 -33.37 6.46 3.62
N GLY A 253 -33.16 6.25 4.92
CA GLY A 253 -33.29 4.94 5.56
C GLY A 253 -32.26 3.91 5.07
N ILE A 254 -31.20 4.37 4.41
CA ILE A 254 -30.22 3.51 3.74
C ILE A 254 -29.17 2.98 4.74
N THR A 255 -29.04 3.62 5.90
CA THR A 255 -28.03 3.30 6.91
C THR A 255 -28.35 2.11 7.80
N GLU A 256 -29.60 1.71 7.95
CA GLU A 256 -30.00 0.68 8.92
C GLU A 256 -29.95 -0.76 8.40
N SER A 257 -30.07 -0.98 7.09
CA SER A 257 -30.13 -2.35 6.56
C SER A 257 -28.77 -3.03 6.37
N TYR A 258 -27.66 -2.29 6.45
CA TYR A 258 -26.32 -2.80 6.15
C TYR A 258 -25.50 -3.24 7.36
N HIS A 259 -25.86 -2.86 8.55
CA HIS A 259 -25.25 -3.37 9.78
C HIS A 259 -25.75 -4.77 10.19
N GLN A 260 -26.67 -5.37 9.41
CA GLN A 260 -27.26 -6.67 9.72
C GLN A 260 -26.84 -7.82 8.80
N TYR A 261 -25.86 -7.61 7.87
CA TYR A 261 -25.38 -8.70 7.01
C TYR A 261 -23.88 -8.84 7.07
#